data_46029e432d328aac2907bdb5e5c39364
#
_entry.id   46029e432d328aac2907bdb5e5c39364
#
_cell.length_a   1.000
_cell.length_b   1.000
_cell.length_c   1.000
_cell.angle_alpha   90.00
_cell.angle_beta   90.00
_cell.angle_gamma   90.00
#
_symmetry.space_group_name_H-M   'P 1'
#
loop_
_entity.id
_entity.type
_entity.pdbx_description
1 polymer ?
#
loop_
_entity_poly.entity_id
_entity_poly.type
_entity_poly.pdbx_seq_one_letter_code
_entity_poly.pdbx_strand_id
1 'polypeptide(L)'
;MKKIISMTMAFMMIIMLWGCAPKKTTEVAPIAPSTKTETTQNFIDYDMINACDALIRETYGDRAMTSIENGQFIVTILEPNLTSAMIYGTYGLAEAYDELSVACYEATGLDTLVGVGDKTGEIIYASFNGVDITAYAN
;
A
#
# COMPACT_ATOMS: atom_id res chain seq x y z
N MET A 1 -5.93 10.38 -17.97
CA MET A 1 -4.57 9.86 -17.82
C MET A 1 -3.65 10.80 -17.04
N LYS A 2 -3.60 12.06 -17.38
CA LYS A 2 -2.74 13.00 -16.63
C LYS A 2 -3.08 13.13 -15.14
N LYS A 3 -4.31 12.85 -14.77
CA LYS A 3 -4.73 12.98 -13.36
C LYS A 3 -4.30 11.80 -12.49
N ILE A 4 -4.17 10.62 -13.05
CA ILE A 4 -3.79 9.42 -12.31
C ILE A 4 -2.29 9.45 -12.02
N ILE A 5 -1.50 9.85 -13.00
CA ILE A 5 -0.04 9.96 -12.83
C ILE A 5 0.31 11.06 -11.82
N SER A 6 -0.44 12.16 -11.87
CA SER A 6 -0.23 13.25 -10.90
C SER A 6 -0.62 12.84 -9.48
N MET A 7 -1.57 11.96 -9.36
CA MET A 7 -2.06 11.52 -8.06
C MET A 7 -1.13 10.48 -7.43
N THR A 8 -0.53 9.61 -8.25
CA THR A 8 0.46 8.66 -7.75
C THR A 8 1.73 9.37 -7.31
N MET A 9 2.13 10.40 -8.04
CA MET A 9 3.26 11.24 -7.63
C MET A 9 2.97 12.02 -6.35
N ALA A 10 1.74 12.49 -6.18
CA ALA A 10 1.35 13.19 -4.96
C ALA A 10 1.33 12.24 -3.76
N PHE A 11 0.90 11.01 -3.99
CA PHE A 11 0.90 9.97 -2.96
C PHE A 11 2.34 9.63 -2.52
N MET A 12 3.24 9.49 -3.48
CA MET A 12 4.65 9.27 -3.18
C MET A 12 5.29 10.44 -2.45
N MET A 13 4.99 11.67 -2.85
CA MET A 13 5.54 12.85 -2.17
C MET A 13 5.03 13.00 -0.74
N ILE A 14 3.77 12.68 -0.50
CA ILE A 14 3.19 12.78 0.83
C ILE A 14 3.81 11.73 1.77
N ILE A 15 3.99 10.53 1.28
CA ILE A 15 4.63 9.47 2.06
C ILE A 15 6.10 9.83 2.35
N MET A 16 6.81 10.39 1.38
CA MET A 16 8.20 10.81 1.60
C MET A 16 8.31 11.98 2.59
N LEU A 17 7.36 12.91 2.56
CA LEU A 17 7.35 14.00 3.51
C LEU A 17 7.05 13.53 4.92
N TRP A 18 6.25 12.51 5.07
CA TRP A 18 5.94 11.97 6.39
C TRP A 18 6.99 10.96 6.85
N GLY A 19 7.59 10.23 5.93
CA GLY A 19 8.68 9.35 6.26
C GLY A 19 9.97 10.05 6.57
N CYS A 20 10.10 11.29 6.16
CA CYS A 20 11.23 12.11 6.49
C CYS A 20 11.04 12.92 7.76
N ALA A 21 9.99 12.64 8.49
CA ALA A 21 9.91 13.20 9.81
C ALA A 21 11.10 12.70 10.56
N PRO A 22 11.95 13.55 10.93
CA PRO A 22 13.16 13.12 11.50
C PRO A 22 12.82 12.49 12.78
N LYS A 23 13.22 11.36 12.85
CA LYS A 23 13.25 10.85 14.03
C LYS A 23 14.20 11.56 14.78
N LYS A 24 13.82 12.47 15.33
CA LYS A 24 14.55 13.06 16.19
C LYS A 24 14.69 12.27 17.28
N THR A 25 15.24 11.44 17.15
CA THR A 25 15.43 10.72 18.14
C THR A 25 16.44 11.20 18.77
N THR A 26 16.45 11.76 19.30
CA THR A 26 16.86 12.00 20.24
C THR A 26 17.55 11.08 20.93
N GLU A 27 18.47 11.13 21.07
CA GLU A 27 19.23 10.64 21.73
C GLU A 27 18.94 10.00 22.74
N VAL A 28 18.96 9.22 22.79
CA VAL A 28 18.62 8.53 23.61
C VAL A 28 19.56 7.98 24.27
N ALA A 29 19.45 7.92 25.08
CA ALA A 29 20.08 7.44 25.96
C ALA A 29 20.62 6.23 25.72
N PRO A 30 21.58 6.07 25.96
CA PRO A 30 22.23 5.08 25.65
C PRO A 30 22.18 4.03 26.49
N ILE A 31 22.03 3.37 26.57
CA ILE A 31 22.02 2.54 27.33
C ILE A 31 21.93 1.37 27.23
N ALA A 32 21.86 0.90 27.51
CA ALA A 32 21.63 -0.19 27.71
C ALA A 32 21.84 -1.18 27.04
N PRO A 33 22.43 -1.70 27.21
CA PRO A 33 22.85 -2.68 26.69
C PRO A 33 22.20 -3.83 26.61
N SER A 34 21.97 -4.22 26.24
CA SER A 34 21.58 -5.20 26.31
C SER A 34 20.97 -6.08 25.96
N THR A 35 20.80 -6.52 25.82
CA THR A 35 20.17 -7.61 25.85
C THR A 35 19.27 -7.71 24.97
N LYS A 36 19.31 -7.94 24.25
CA LYS A 36 18.77 -8.27 23.36
C LYS A 36 17.94 -9.22 23.20
N THR A 37 17.14 -9.32 23.25
CA THR A 37 16.28 -10.23 22.90
C THR A 37 15.63 -9.65 21.83
N GLU A 38 15.87 -9.96 20.82
CA GLU A 38 15.22 -9.59 19.82
C GLU A 38 14.01 -10.23 19.72
N THR A 39 13.05 -9.94 20.28
CA THR A 39 11.78 -10.23 19.85
C THR A 39 11.52 -9.18 18.88
N THR A 40 11.58 -9.49 17.72
CA THR A 40 11.05 -8.67 16.72
C THR A 40 9.57 -8.77 16.86
N GLN A 41 9.03 -8.13 17.78
CA GLN A 41 7.64 -7.82 17.69
C GLN A 41 7.60 -6.82 16.56
N ASN A 42 7.06 -7.22 15.46
CA ASN A 42 6.68 -6.30 14.44
C ASN A 42 5.69 -5.37 15.09
N PHE A 43 6.18 -4.24 15.50
CA PHE A 43 5.34 -3.24 16.09
C PHE A 43 4.52 -2.67 14.95
N ILE A 44 3.26 -3.06 14.89
CA ILE A 44 2.36 -2.56 13.87
C ILE A 44 2.06 -1.11 14.23
N ASP A 45 2.50 -0.21 13.38
CA ASP A 45 2.22 1.21 13.56
C ASP A 45 0.83 1.53 13.00
N TYR A 46 -0.15 1.50 13.87
CA TYR A 46 -1.53 1.77 13.51
C TYR A 46 -1.76 3.20 13.01
N ASP A 47 -0.94 4.15 13.41
CA ASP A 47 -1.09 5.53 12.93
C ASP A 47 -0.71 5.63 11.46
N MET A 48 0.32 4.92 11.04
CA MET A 48 0.72 4.85 9.63
C MET A 48 -0.31 4.07 8.80
N ILE A 49 -0.88 3.01 9.35
CA ILE A 49 -1.95 2.26 8.69
C ILE A 49 -3.18 3.13 8.47
N ASN A 50 -3.61 3.85 9.49
CA ASN A 50 -4.75 4.75 9.39
C ASN A 50 -4.49 5.88 8.38
N ALA A 51 -3.27 6.39 8.32
CA ALA A 51 -2.89 7.38 7.33
C ALA A 51 -2.96 6.83 5.90
N CYS A 52 -2.48 5.61 5.69
CA CYS A 52 -2.61 4.93 4.39
C CYS A 52 -4.06 4.69 4.02
N ASP A 53 -4.88 4.20 4.94
CA ASP A 53 -6.31 3.99 4.71
C ASP A 53 -7.00 5.30 4.31
N ALA A 54 -6.71 6.39 5.02
CA ALA A 54 -7.29 7.69 4.72
C ALA A 54 -6.93 8.17 3.30
N LEU A 55 -5.69 8.01 2.87
CA LEU A 55 -5.25 8.39 1.53
C LEU A 55 -5.86 7.50 0.43
N ILE A 56 -5.99 6.21 0.69
CA ILE A 56 -6.65 5.27 -0.22
C ILE A 56 -8.13 5.65 -0.38
N ARG A 57 -8.81 5.95 0.72
CA ARG A 57 -10.21 6.38 0.68
C ARG A 57 -10.39 7.74 0.03
N GLU A 58 -9.43 8.65 0.19
CA GLU A 58 -9.47 9.93 -0.50
C GLU A 58 -9.36 9.74 -2.02
N THR A 59 -8.54 8.77 -2.45
CA THR A 59 -8.31 8.51 -3.86
C THR A 59 -9.42 7.73 -4.53
N TYR A 60 -9.90 6.67 -3.87
CA TYR A 60 -10.83 5.70 -4.46
C TYR A 60 -12.25 5.78 -3.89
N GLY A 61 -12.44 6.52 -2.80
CA GLY A 61 -13.74 6.64 -2.13
C GLY A 61 -14.24 5.30 -1.60
N ASP A 62 -15.53 5.09 -1.72
CA ASP A 62 -16.19 3.87 -1.24
C ASP A 62 -15.85 2.61 -2.07
N ARG A 63 -15.07 2.76 -3.14
CA ARG A 63 -14.61 1.63 -3.95
C ARG A 63 -13.43 0.91 -3.36
N ALA A 64 -12.78 1.47 -2.35
CA ALA A 64 -11.65 0.86 -1.70
C ALA A 64 -11.99 0.41 -0.29
N MET A 65 -11.50 -0.77 0.04
CA MET A 65 -11.55 -1.31 1.39
C MET A 65 -10.14 -1.73 1.80
N THR A 66 -9.83 -1.54 3.05
CA THR A 66 -8.56 -1.94 3.62
C THR A 66 -8.78 -2.86 4.82
N SER A 67 -7.91 -3.81 5.02
CA SER A 67 -7.91 -4.69 6.17
C SER A 67 -6.50 -5.11 6.54
N ILE A 68 -6.34 -5.66 7.73
CA ILE A 68 -5.11 -6.32 8.14
C ILE A 68 -5.45 -7.77 8.42
N GLU A 69 -4.84 -8.67 7.68
CA GLU A 69 -5.06 -10.08 7.84
C GLU A 69 -3.71 -10.80 7.87
N ASN A 70 -3.52 -11.63 8.87
CA ASN A 70 -2.27 -12.39 9.04
C ASN A 70 -0.99 -11.54 9.04
N GLY A 71 -1.07 -10.29 9.49
CA GLY A 71 0.07 -9.38 9.49
C GLY A 71 0.36 -8.74 8.15
N GLN A 72 -0.54 -8.86 7.19
CA GLN A 72 -0.46 -8.21 5.88
C GLN A 72 -1.47 -7.08 5.81
N PHE A 73 -1.10 -6.01 5.12
CA PHE A 73 -2.02 -4.92 4.79
C PHE A 73 -2.67 -5.21 3.44
N ILE A 74 -3.98 -5.35 3.44
CA ILE A 74 -4.75 -5.71 2.25
C ILE A 74 -5.56 -4.51 1.80
N VAL A 75 -5.42 -4.17 0.53
CA VAL A 75 -6.19 -3.12 -0.13
C VAL A 75 -7.00 -3.77 -1.24
N THR A 76 -8.29 -3.63 -1.18
CA THR A 76 -9.20 -4.11 -2.24
C THR A 76 -9.86 -2.91 -2.90
N ILE A 77 -9.74 -2.81 -4.21
CA ILE A 77 -10.29 -1.72 -5.00
C ILE A 77 -11.29 -2.30 -5.99
N LEU A 78 -12.52 -1.79 -5.98
CA LEU A 78 -13.53 -2.20 -6.94
C LEU A 78 -13.56 -1.21 -8.10
N GLU A 79 -13.26 -1.69 -9.28
CA GLU A 79 -13.27 -0.90 -10.51
C GLU A 79 -14.25 -1.51 -11.52
N PRO A 80 -15.53 -1.21 -11.40
CA PRO A 80 -16.58 -1.91 -12.13
C PRO A 80 -16.51 -1.75 -13.65
N ASN A 81 -15.77 -0.78 -14.13
CA ASN A 81 -15.62 -0.51 -15.56
C ASN A 81 -14.28 -1.00 -16.13
N LEU A 82 -13.43 -1.61 -15.30
CA LEU A 82 -12.16 -2.15 -15.78
C LEU A 82 -12.27 -3.64 -16.08
N THR A 83 -11.43 -4.07 -17.00
CA THR A 83 -11.19 -5.48 -17.31
C THR A 83 -9.70 -5.74 -17.26
N SER A 84 -9.29 -6.99 -17.12
CA SER A 84 -7.87 -7.37 -17.15
C SER A 84 -7.17 -6.85 -18.41
N ALA A 85 -7.84 -6.96 -19.55
CA ALA A 85 -7.29 -6.47 -20.82
C ALA A 85 -7.04 -4.97 -20.81
N MET A 86 -7.90 -4.21 -20.12
CA MET A 86 -7.72 -2.76 -20.02
C MET A 86 -6.56 -2.41 -19.08
N ILE A 87 -6.37 -3.15 -18.00
CA ILE A 87 -5.27 -2.92 -17.06
C ILE A 87 -3.94 -3.10 -17.77
N TYR A 88 -3.76 -4.21 -18.47
CA TYR A 88 -2.52 -4.47 -19.19
C TYR A 88 -2.38 -3.69 -20.51
N GLY A 89 -3.52 -3.30 -21.10
CA GLY A 89 -3.53 -2.54 -22.35
C GLY A 89 -3.43 -1.03 -22.18
N THR A 90 -3.67 -0.52 -20.98
CA THR A 90 -3.59 0.92 -20.69
C THR A 90 -2.23 1.22 -20.10
N TYR A 91 -1.49 2.05 -20.78
CA TYR A 91 -0.14 2.39 -20.36
C TYR A 91 -0.09 2.92 -18.92
N GLY A 92 0.71 2.27 -18.09
CA GLY A 92 0.97 2.70 -16.72
C GLY A 92 -0.10 2.34 -15.70
N LEU A 93 -1.15 1.60 -16.08
CA LEU A 93 -2.21 1.28 -15.13
C LEU A 93 -1.82 0.13 -14.20
N ALA A 94 -1.23 -0.93 -14.74
CA ALA A 94 -0.69 -2.02 -13.92
C ALA A 94 0.42 -1.51 -13.00
N GLU A 95 1.34 -0.71 -13.55
CA GLU A 95 2.42 -0.11 -12.78
C GLU A 95 1.88 0.78 -11.66
N ALA A 96 0.77 1.48 -11.86
CA ALA A 96 0.18 2.33 -10.81
C ALA A 96 -0.31 1.50 -9.61
N TYR A 97 -0.85 0.31 -9.83
CA TYR A 97 -1.24 -0.58 -8.73
C TYR A 97 -0.03 -1.23 -8.06
N ASP A 98 1.01 -1.54 -8.82
CA ASP A 98 2.27 -2.02 -8.25
C ASP A 98 2.90 -0.95 -7.37
N GLU A 99 2.98 0.28 -7.85
CA GLU A 99 3.48 1.41 -7.07
C GLU A 99 2.64 1.65 -5.81
N LEU A 100 1.33 1.48 -5.88
CA LEU A 100 0.46 1.61 -4.71
C LEU A 100 0.81 0.55 -3.66
N SER A 101 1.02 -0.70 -4.07
CA SER A 101 1.37 -1.76 -3.13
C SER A 101 2.75 -1.54 -2.50
N VAL A 102 3.72 -1.04 -3.27
CA VAL A 102 5.04 -0.65 -2.74
C VAL A 102 4.92 0.50 -1.76
N ALA A 103 4.18 1.54 -2.12
CA ALA A 103 4.02 2.72 -1.28
C ALA A 103 3.37 2.36 0.07
N CYS A 104 2.37 1.49 0.06
CA CYS A 104 1.75 1.02 1.30
C CYS A 104 2.70 0.14 2.11
N TYR A 105 3.47 -0.74 1.47
CA TYR A 105 4.48 -1.54 2.13
C TYR A 105 5.54 -0.65 2.81
N GLU A 106 6.05 0.34 2.11
CA GLU A 106 7.05 1.26 2.66
C GLU A 106 6.50 2.10 3.81
N ALA A 107 5.24 2.52 3.71
CA ALA A 107 4.62 3.35 4.72
C ALA A 107 4.23 2.57 5.98
N THR A 108 3.72 1.36 5.83
CA THR A 108 3.19 0.58 6.96
C THR A 108 4.21 -0.39 7.55
N GLY A 109 5.23 -0.77 6.78
CA GLY A 109 6.16 -1.84 7.15
C GLY A 109 5.54 -3.23 7.09
N LEU A 110 4.32 -3.35 6.57
CA LEU A 110 3.62 -4.63 6.42
C LEU A 110 3.62 -5.06 4.97
N ASP A 111 3.81 -6.35 4.74
CA ASP A 111 3.58 -6.91 3.42
C ASP A 111 2.20 -6.48 2.91
N THR A 112 2.15 -5.96 1.71
CA THR A 112 0.95 -5.32 1.19
C THR A 112 0.46 -6.02 -0.06
N LEU A 113 -0.81 -6.41 -0.03
CA LEU A 113 -1.54 -6.96 -1.15
C LEU A 113 -2.55 -5.92 -1.66
N VAL A 114 -2.45 -5.57 -2.91
CA VAL A 114 -3.46 -4.74 -3.59
C VAL A 114 -4.21 -5.62 -4.58
N GLY A 115 -5.50 -5.80 -4.37
CA GLY A 115 -6.39 -6.52 -5.26
C GLY A 115 -7.36 -5.56 -5.96
N VAL A 116 -7.49 -5.70 -7.27
CA VAL A 116 -8.45 -4.92 -8.05
C VAL A 116 -9.52 -5.86 -8.58
N GLY A 117 -10.75 -5.61 -8.19
CA GLY A 117 -11.91 -6.38 -8.61
C GLY A 117 -12.76 -5.64 -9.64
N ASP A 118 -13.41 -6.40 -10.51
CA ASP A 118 -14.38 -5.87 -11.45
C ASP A 118 -15.77 -5.69 -10.80
N LYS A 119 -16.77 -5.41 -11.60
CA LYS A 119 -18.15 -5.22 -11.14
C LYS A 119 -18.78 -6.46 -10.48
N THR A 120 -18.20 -7.62 -10.69
CA THR A 120 -18.70 -8.88 -10.10
C THR A 120 -17.93 -9.21 -8.81
N GLY A 121 -16.87 -8.47 -8.51
CA GLY A 121 -15.96 -8.75 -7.41
C GLY A 121 -14.88 -9.75 -7.76
N GLU A 122 -14.79 -10.17 -9.03
CA GLU A 122 -13.72 -11.04 -9.48
C GLU A 122 -12.41 -10.24 -9.54
N ILE A 123 -11.34 -10.82 -8.99
CA ILE A 123 -10.04 -10.16 -9.01
C ILE A 123 -9.47 -10.18 -10.42
N ILE A 124 -9.32 -9.02 -11.00
CA ILE A 124 -8.78 -8.84 -12.36
C ILE A 124 -7.33 -8.39 -12.36
N TYR A 125 -6.82 -7.98 -11.24
CA TYR A 125 -5.42 -7.63 -11.03
C TYR A 125 -5.05 -7.78 -9.56
N ALA A 126 -3.85 -8.26 -9.29
CA ALA A 126 -3.32 -8.32 -7.93
C ALA A 126 -1.83 -8.03 -7.91
N SER A 127 -1.41 -7.21 -6.98
CA SER A 127 -0.01 -6.85 -6.76
C SER A 127 0.38 -7.10 -5.31
N PHE A 128 1.54 -7.70 -5.10
CA PHE A 128 2.10 -7.95 -3.78
C PHE A 128 3.48 -7.30 -3.70
N ASN A 129 3.61 -6.29 -2.84
CA ASN A 129 4.84 -5.53 -2.67
C ASN A 129 5.47 -5.08 -4.00
N GLY A 130 4.64 -4.66 -4.96
CA GLY A 130 5.10 -4.19 -6.27
C GLY A 130 5.29 -5.27 -7.31
N VAL A 131 4.88 -6.49 -7.04
CA VAL A 131 5.00 -7.60 -7.99
C VAL A 131 3.61 -8.05 -8.41
N ASP A 132 3.35 -8.05 -9.71
CA ASP A 132 2.11 -8.60 -10.27
C ASP A 132 1.99 -10.10 -9.95
N ILE A 133 0.98 -10.44 -9.20
CA ILE A 133 0.68 -11.82 -8.81
C ILE A 133 -0.70 -12.28 -9.32
N THR A 134 -1.27 -11.59 -10.27
CA THR A 134 -2.62 -11.85 -10.79
C THR A 134 -2.81 -13.33 -11.19
N ALA A 135 -1.78 -13.94 -11.74
CA ALA A 135 -1.85 -15.34 -12.14
C ALA A 135 -2.05 -16.32 -10.98
N TYR A 136 -1.82 -15.89 -9.75
CA TYR A 136 -1.95 -16.70 -8.53
C TYR A 136 -3.17 -16.33 -7.71
N ALA A 137 -3.90 -15.30 -8.10
CA ALA A 137 -5.03 -14.76 -7.33
C ALA A 137 -6.38 -15.39 -7.72
N ASN A 138 -6.41 -16.26 -8.74
CA ASN A 138 -7.60 -16.94 -9.24
C ASN A 138 -7.52 -18.45 -9.05
#